data_8d44154da6a879130dc7cc8e08a0cdf3
#
_entry.id   8d44154da6a879130dc7cc8e08a0cdf3
#
_cell.length_a   1.000
_cell.length_b   1.000
_cell.length_c   1.000
_cell.angle_alpha   90.00
_cell.angle_beta   90.00
_cell.angle_gamma   90.00
#
_symmetry.space_group_name_H-M   'P 1'
#
loop_
_entity.id
_entity.type
_entity.pdbx_description
1 polymer ?
#
loop_
_entity_poly.entity_id
_entity_poly.type
_entity_poly.pdbx_seq_one_letter_code
_entity_poly.pdbx_strand_id
1 'polypeptide(L)'
;MIINEHKPVNKETVYVTQVRRTLSKFMTMTCLSICFSRLPRRSSIPTQILRCYHQKEQRELFLIGVPFSGGQPRKGVEEGPAHLRKCGLVTGLKKLGCKISDFGELKVPLANSENLEYITRHMRVKNSLECGILANRLSQEIAKATREGKISISLGGDHSIAVGTVFGHASVRQNMCLLWIDAHMDINTPLTTKTGNLHGMPLSMLIEGVPKFTPLPGYDWCSPCLSPQNLAYIGLRDIDPGEKEIAENLGIAAYTIDDIDKEGIGEIIHRALERINPEGDRPIHVSYDIDSLDPKEARSTGTPVKGGLTIDEGIYISQIVAQTGCLSAIDMVEFNPAIGTEEEVSRTALNTMKLITILLGEESHLKEAPLPPVDKKEACGNGVL
;
A
#
# COMPACT_ATOMS: atom_id res chain seq x y z
N MET A 1 57.13 8.44 -42.89
CA MET A 1 56.38 9.38 -42.03
C MET A 1 55.03 8.76 -41.81
N ILE A 2 54.91 7.98 -40.68
CA ILE A 2 53.75 7.18 -40.38
C ILE A 2 52.98 7.96 -39.31
N ILE A 3 51.77 8.40 -39.64
CA ILE A 3 50.88 9.11 -38.72
C ILE A 3 50.03 8.05 -38.03
N ASN A 4 50.22 7.88 -36.70
CA ASN A 4 49.40 7.04 -35.87
C ASN A 4 48.13 7.82 -35.45
N GLU A 5 46.97 7.42 -35.94
CA GLU A 5 45.67 7.90 -35.48
C GLU A 5 45.28 7.21 -34.15
N HIS A 6 45.31 7.97 -33.08
CA HIS A 6 44.70 7.54 -31.79
C HIS A 6 43.18 7.69 -31.88
N LYS A 7 42.44 6.56 -31.92
CA LYS A 7 41.00 6.56 -31.71
C LYS A 7 40.69 6.87 -30.23
N PRO A 8 39.72 7.76 -29.93
CA PRO A 8 39.36 8.05 -28.56
C PRO A 8 38.68 6.81 -27.90
N VAL A 9 39.20 6.42 -26.76
CA VAL A 9 38.62 5.37 -25.93
C VAL A 9 37.31 5.91 -25.30
N ASN A 10 36.19 5.25 -25.58
CA ASN A 10 34.88 5.65 -25.09
C ASN A 10 34.82 5.56 -23.55
N LYS A 11 34.58 6.70 -22.91
CA LYS A 11 34.50 6.80 -21.43
C LYS A 11 33.47 5.85 -20.81
N GLU A 12 32.41 5.50 -21.53
CA GLU A 12 31.41 4.53 -21.10
C GLU A 12 31.97 3.10 -20.93
N THR A 13 32.86 2.69 -21.87
CA THR A 13 33.48 1.34 -21.82
C THR A 13 34.40 1.20 -20.60
N VAL A 14 35.09 2.28 -20.22
CA VAL A 14 35.95 2.30 -19.01
C VAL A 14 35.11 2.24 -17.75
N TYR A 15 33.99 2.97 -17.71
CA TYR A 15 33.09 3.00 -16.56
C TYR A 15 32.42 1.64 -16.32
N VAL A 16 31.92 1.00 -17.36
CA VAL A 16 31.32 -0.36 -17.29
C VAL A 16 32.33 -1.41 -16.82
N THR A 17 33.59 -1.29 -17.26
CA THR A 17 34.65 -2.23 -16.84
C THR A 17 35.04 -2.01 -15.38
N GLN A 18 35.02 -0.77 -14.91
CA GLN A 18 35.34 -0.41 -13.52
C GLN A 18 34.20 -0.83 -12.57
N VAL A 19 32.94 -0.65 -12.97
CA VAL A 19 31.76 -1.13 -12.24
C VAL A 19 31.76 -2.67 -12.14
N ARG A 20 32.08 -3.38 -13.22
CA ARG A 20 32.22 -4.84 -13.19
C ARG A 20 33.31 -5.33 -12.21
N ARG A 21 34.45 -4.65 -12.15
CA ARG A 21 35.53 -4.98 -11.19
C ARG A 21 35.14 -4.69 -9.74
N THR A 22 34.33 -3.67 -9.49
CA THR A 22 33.85 -3.34 -8.15
C THR A 22 32.77 -4.31 -7.69
N LEU A 23 31.82 -4.66 -8.56
CA LEU A 23 30.78 -5.65 -8.28
C LEU A 23 31.34 -7.06 -8.01
N SER A 24 32.39 -7.48 -8.75
CA SER A 24 33.01 -8.81 -8.55
C SER A 24 33.75 -8.96 -7.20
N LYS A 25 34.06 -7.85 -6.54
CA LYS A 25 34.72 -7.87 -5.21
C LYS A 25 33.74 -7.97 -4.05
N PHE A 26 32.45 -7.70 -4.26
CA PHE A 26 31.45 -7.59 -3.18
C PHE A 26 30.32 -8.61 -3.24
N MET A 27 30.24 -9.43 -4.30
CA MET A 27 29.22 -10.47 -4.41
C MET A 27 29.84 -11.87 -4.35
N THR A 28 29.27 -12.74 -3.53
CA THR A 28 29.59 -14.16 -3.55
C THR A 28 29.17 -14.75 -4.91
N MET A 29 29.99 -15.65 -5.48
CA MET A 29 29.87 -16.16 -6.85
C MET A 29 28.47 -16.73 -7.23
N THR A 30 27.64 -17.06 -6.28
CA THR A 30 26.32 -17.67 -6.49
C THR A 30 25.25 -16.70 -6.99
N CYS A 31 25.27 -15.43 -6.55
CA CYS A 31 24.29 -14.43 -6.99
C CYS A 31 24.58 -13.86 -8.39
N LEU A 32 25.84 -13.77 -8.77
CA LEU A 32 26.24 -13.22 -10.08
C LEU A 32 25.85 -14.13 -11.27
N SER A 33 25.86 -15.44 -11.07
CA SER A 33 25.55 -16.40 -12.16
C SER A 33 24.09 -16.39 -12.56
N ILE A 34 23.18 -16.08 -11.66
CA ILE A 34 21.73 -16.09 -11.91
C ILE A 34 21.28 -14.81 -12.64
N CYS A 35 21.84 -13.65 -12.23
CA CYS A 35 21.44 -12.35 -12.82
C CYS A 35 21.97 -12.11 -14.25
N PHE A 36 23.12 -12.71 -14.63
CA PHE A 36 23.74 -12.41 -15.92
C PHE A 36 23.47 -13.41 -17.05
N SER A 37 22.94 -14.58 -16.76
CA SER A 37 22.65 -15.61 -17.78
C SER A 37 21.37 -15.35 -18.60
N ARG A 38 20.51 -14.40 -18.20
CA ARG A 38 19.22 -14.13 -18.84
C ARG A 38 19.06 -12.72 -19.42
N LEU A 39 20.07 -11.87 -19.41
CA LEU A 39 19.96 -10.53 -19.99
C LEU A 39 20.24 -10.55 -21.50
N PRO A 40 19.38 -10.01 -22.34
CA PRO A 40 19.65 -9.84 -23.77
C PRO A 40 20.87 -8.92 -23.98
N ARG A 41 21.69 -9.19 -24.99
CA ARG A 41 22.99 -8.55 -25.26
C ARG A 41 22.94 -7.05 -25.58
N ARG A 42 21.78 -6.39 -25.45
CA ARG A 42 21.57 -4.96 -25.77
C ARG A 42 20.61 -4.25 -24.82
N SER A 43 20.75 -4.39 -23.52
CA SER A 43 20.04 -3.52 -22.59
C SER A 43 21.02 -2.86 -21.63
N SER A 44 20.97 -1.54 -21.53
CA SER A 44 21.52 -0.78 -20.41
C SER A 44 20.97 -1.39 -19.11
N ILE A 45 21.83 -1.58 -18.11
CA ILE A 45 21.38 -2.01 -16.79
C ILE A 45 20.33 -1.00 -16.33
N PRO A 46 19.08 -1.40 -16.05
CA PRO A 46 18.06 -0.45 -15.64
C PRO A 46 18.55 0.33 -14.41
N THR A 47 18.38 1.65 -14.45
CA THR A 47 18.75 2.55 -13.33
C THR A 47 18.18 2.10 -11.99
N GLN A 48 17.08 1.35 -12.02
CA GLN A 48 16.45 0.70 -10.88
C GLN A 48 17.36 -0.30 -10.14
N ILE A 49 18.13 -1.12 -10.86
CA ILE A 49 19.06 -2.08 -10.24
C ILE A 49 20.17 -1.35 -9.48
N LEU A 50 20.60 -0.19 -9.95
CA LEU A 50 21.60 0.63 -9.26
C LEU A 50 21.04 1.35 -8.03
N ARG A 51 19.75 1.72 -8.01
CA ARG A 51 19.10 2.31 -6.82
C ARG A 51 19.00 1.32 -5.67
N CYS A 52 18.65 0.05 -5.93
CA CYS A 52 18.57 -0.98 -4.89
C CYS A 52 19.91 -1.24 -4.16
N TYR A 53 21.06 -1.03 -4.83
CA TYR A 53 22.38 -1.25 -4.23
C TYR A 53 22.91 -0.06 -3.40
N HIS A 54 22.33 1.14 -3.53
CA HIS A 54 22.82 2.34 -2.81
C HIS A 54 22.11 2.62 -1.48
N GLN A 55 21.03 1.89 -1.14
CA GLN A 55 20.27 2.14 0.10
C GLN A 55 20.61 1.14 1.22
N LYS A 56 21.85 1.14 1.70
CA LYS A 56 22.16 0.75 3.08
C LYS A 56 22.06 1.93 4.06
N GLU A 57 21.44 3.03 3.66
CA GLU A 57 21.08 4.05 4.62
C GLU A 57 20.01 3.52 5.56
N GLN A 58 20.21 3.70 6.84
CA GLN A 58 19.30 3.25 7.89
C GLN A 58 17.95 3.93 7.68
N ARG A 59 16.91 3.15 7.33
CA ARG A 59 15.57 3.70 7.10
C ARG A 59 15.06 4.37 8.36
N GLU A 60 14.62 5.62 8.24
CA GLU A 60 13.96 6.34 9.32
C GLU A 60 12.44 6.15 9.19
N LEU A 61 11.85 5.59 10.23
CA LEU A 61 10.43 5.32 10.31
C LEU A 61 9.76 6.27 11.29
N PHE A 62 8.55 6.69 10.97
CA PHE A 62 7.62 7.33 11.88
C PHE A 62 6.47 6.38 12.14
N LEU A 63 6.37 5.84 13.35
CA LEU A 63 5.32 4.89 13.74
C LEU A 63 4.28 5.60 14.59
N ILE A 64 3.02 5.55 14.16
CA ILE A 64 1.89 6.14 14.87
C ILE A 64 0.74 5.14 15.00
N GLY A 65 0.22 4.95 16.19
CA GLY A 65 -1.03 4.22 16.44
C GLY A 65 -2.22 5.17 16.38
N VAL A 66 -3.29 4.74 15.71
CA VAL A 66 -4.53 5.52 15.56
C VAL A 66 -5.69 4.66 16.07
N PRO A 67 -5.89 4.59 17.42
CA PRO A 67 -6.92 3.76 18.05
C PRO A 67 -8.30 4.37 17.85
N PHE A 68 -8.90 4.14 16.69
CA PHE A 68 -10.16 4.75 16.29
C PHE A 68 -11.13 3.75 15.67
N SER A 69 -12.41 3.84 16.03
CA SER A 69 -13.48 2.98 15.53
C SER A 69 -14.74 3.75 15.11
N GLY A 70 -14.64 5.09 14.98
CA GLY A 70 -15.79 5.93 14.69
C GLY A 70 -16.32 5.82 13.26
N GLY A 71 -15.51 5.35 12.32
CA GLY A 71 -15.88 5.19 10.90
C GLY A 71 -16.71 3.94 10.62
N GLN A 72 -16.81 2.99 11.55
CA GLN A 72 -17.51 1.72 11.38
C GLN A 72 -18.24 1.30 12.69
N PRO A 73 -19.16 0.30 12.65
CA PRO A 73 -20.05 0.01 13.80
C PRO A 73 -19.45 -0.98 14.82
N ARG A 74 -18.37 -1.71 14.53
CA ARG A 74 -17.84 -2.78 15.38
C ARG A 74 -16.74 -2.27 16.30
N LYS A 75 -16.91 -2.41 17.59
CA LYS A 75 -15.87 -2.09 18.58
C LYS A 75 -14.76 -3.11 18.57
N GLY A 76 -13.59 -2.69 19.06
CA GLY A 76 -12.40 -3.53 19.21
C GLY A 76 -11.31 -3.22 18.18
N VAL A 77 -11.64 -2.66 17.01
CA VAL A 77 -10.63 -2.28 16.00
C VAL A 77 -9.69 -1.20 16.56
N GLU A 78 -10.14 -0.36 17.45
CA GLU A 78 -9.34 0.63 18.17
C GLU A 78 -8.23 0.03 19.04
N GLU A 79 -8.33 -1.25 19.40
CA GLU A 79 -7.32 -1.98 20.16
C GLU A 79 -6.19 -2.53 19.25
N GLY A 80 -6.38 -2.54 17.94
CA GLY A 80 -5.45 -3.08 16.95
C GLY A 80 -4.02 -2.53 17.10
N PRO A 81 -3.80 -1.20 17.14
CA PRO A 81 -2.48 -0.61 17.30
C PRO A 81 -1.71 -1.10 18.53
N ALA A 82 -2.37 -1.09 19.69
CA ALA A 82 -1.79 -1.56 20.95
C ALA A 82 -1.49 -3.06 20.93
N HIS A 83 -2.39 -3.86 20.32
CA HIS A 83 -2.21 -5.30 20.18
C HIS A 83 -1.00 -5.65 19.32
N LEU A 84 -0.83 -5.03 18.14
CA LEU A 84 0.33 -5.25 17.27
C LEU A 84 1.64 -4.87 17.96
N ARG A 85 1.66 -3.78 18.74
CA ARG A 85 2.82 -3.39 19.55
C ARG A 85 3.14 -4.45 20.60
N LYS A 86 2.12 -4.98 21.30
CA LYS A 86 2.24 -6.06 22.31
C LYS A 86 2.74 -7.36 21.68
N CYS A 87 2.36 -7.67 20.44
CA CYS A 87 2.87 -8.81 19.67
C CYS A 87 4.32 -8.65 19.20
N GLY A 88 4.95 -7.50 19.43
CA GLY A 88 6.38 -7.30 19.18
C GLY A 88 6.72 -6.59 17.87
N LEU A 89 5.79 -5.93 17.22
CA LEU A 89 6.03 -5.19 15.96
C LEU A 89 7.25 -4.26 16.08
N VAL A 90 7.31 -3.42 17.11
CA VAL A 90 8.42 -2.47 17.31
C VAL A 90 9.77 -3.19 17.42
N THR A 91 9.78 -4.35 18.09
CA THR A 91 10.99 -5.18 18.22
C THR A 91 11.40 -5.76 16.86
N GLY A 92 10.44 -6.21 16.05
CA GLY A 92 10.65 -6.69 14.68
C GLY A 92 11.28 -5.61 13.81
N LEU A 93 10.68 -4.41 13.78
CA LEU A 93 11.19 -3.26 13.02
C LEU A 93 12.61 -2.85 13.42
N LYS A 94 12.92 -2.88 14.70
CA LYS A 94 14.30 -2.61 15.18
C LYS A 94 15.30 -3.68 14.70
N LYS A 95 14.91 -4.95 14.63
CA LYS A 95 15.76 -6.03 14.10
C LYS A 95 16.08 -5.86 12.62
N LEU A 96 15.22 -5.19 11.85
CA LEU A 96 15.50 -4.82 10.45
C LEU A 96 16.52 -3.68 10.31
N GLY A 97 17.03 -3.14 11.43
CA GLY A 97 17.97 -2.03 11.43
C GLY A 97 17.33 -0.65 11.22
N CYS A 98 16.01 -0.55 11.31
CA CYS A 98 15.30 0.71 11.14
C CYS A 98 15.47 1.63 12.37
N LYS A 99 15.62 2.93 12.13
CA LYS A 99 15.53 3.96 13.16
C LYS A 99 14.08 4.38 13.30
N ILE A 100 13.50 4.19 14.48
CA ILE A 100 12.07 4.38 14.70
C ILE A 100 11.84 5.63 15.56
N SER A 101 11.08 6.58 15.01
CA SER A 101 10.46 7.67 15.77
C SER A 101 9.06 7.21 16.13
N ASP A 102 8.88 6.63 17.31
CA ASP A 102 7.58 6.14 17.76
C ASP A 102 6.80 7.26 18.44
N PHE A 103 5.69 7.66 17.80
CA PHE A 103 4.78 8.69 18.33
C PHE A 103 3.91 8.13 19.48
N GLY A 104 3.77 6.81 19.56
CA GLY A 104 2.78 6.17 20.41
C GLY A 104 1.40 6.18 19.77
N GLU A 105 0.36 6.50 20.54
CA GLU A 105 -1.02 6.54 20.07
C GLU A 105 -1.53 7.98 19.95
N LEU A 106 -2.21 8.26 18.83
CA LEU A 106 -2.83 9.54 18.58
C LEU A 106 -4.05 9.71 19.52
N LYS A 107 -3.96 10.69 20.40
CA LYS A 107 -5.09 11.03 21.29
C LYS A 107 -6.03 11.99 20.56
N VAL A 108 -7.29 11.59 20.48
CA VAL A 108 -8.34 12.43 19.93
C VAL A 108 -8.99 13.21 21.06
N PRO A 109 -9.11 14.54 20.98
CA PRO A 109 -9.98 15.28 21.86
C PRO A 109 -11.43 14.84 21.62
N LEU A 110 -12.15 14.48 22.70
CA LEU A 110 -13.60 14.26 22.60
C LEU A 110 -14.24 15.57 22.10
N ALA A 111 -14.97 15.48 21.01
CA ALA A 111 -15.80 16.61 20.57
C ALA A 111 -16.84 16.92 21.66
N ASN A 112 -17.05 18.21 21.96
CA ASN A 112 -18.06 18.61 22.94
C ASN A 112 -19.43 18.12 22.50
N SER A 113 -20.06 17.27 23.31
CA SER A 113 -21.23 16.44 22.97
C SER A 113 -22.53 17.21 22.65
N GLU A 114 -22.67 18.45 23.06
CA GLU A 114 -23.96 19.18 22.95
C GLU A 114 -24.35 19.56 21.51
N ASN A 115 -23.38 19.75 20.60
CA ASN A 115 -23.66 20.01 19.19
C ASN A 115 -23.66 18.74 18.31
N LEU A 116 -23.14 17.64 18.82
CA LEU A 116 -22.95 16.41 18.05
C LEU A 116 -24.29 15.73 17.72
N GLU A 117 -25.20 15.70 18.69
CA GLU A 117 -26.49 14.99 18.56
C GLU A 117 -27.42 15.66 17.54
N TYR A 118 -27.38 17.00 17.43
CA TYR A 118 -28.15 17.73 16.43
C TYR A 118 -27.61 17.53 15.00
N ILE A 119 -26.29 17.52 14.83
CA ILE A 119 -25.65 17.36 13.53
C ILE A 119 -25.83 15.92 13.02
N THR A 120 -25.69 14.91 13.88
CA THR A 120 -25.80 13.49 13.51
C THR A 120 -27.22 13.03 13.20
N ARG A 121 -28.24 13.63 13.82
CA ARG A 121 -29.67 13.25 13.60
C ARG A 121 -30.16 13.50 12.18
N HIS A 122 -29.55 14.43 11.43
CA HIS A 122 -30.03 14.86 10.11
C HIS A 122 -29.11 14.44 8.97
N MET A 123 -27.95 13.82 9.27
CA MET A 123 -27.00 13.40 8.26
C MET A 123 -27.03 11.87 8.10
N ARG A 124 -26.98 11.45 6.83
CA ARG A 124 -26.90 10.03 6.47
C ARG A 124 -25.56 9.41 6.90
N VAL A 125 -24.52 10.26 7.09
CA VAL A 125 -23.16 9.84 7.43
C VAL A 125 -22.95 9.94 8.94
N LYS A 126 -22.43 8.88 9.53
CA LYS A 126 -22.23 8.73 10.98
C LYS A 126 -20.89 9.31 11.42
N ASN A 127 -20.84 9.90 12.61
CA ASN A 127 -19.63 10.33 13.32
C ASN A 127 -18.67 11.22 12.50
N SER A 128 -19.18 11.94 11.49
CA SER A 128 -18.33 12.69 10.55
C SER A 128 -17.46 13.74 11.25
N LEU A 129 -18.00 14.43 12.25
CA LEU A 129 -17.24 15.45 12.99
C LEU A 129 -16.05 14.86 13.74
N GLU A 130 -16.25 13.75 14.44
CA GLU A 130 -15.20 13.06 15.17
C GLU A 130 -14.11 12.52 14.22
N CYS A 131 -14.54 11.82 13.16
CA CYS A 131 -13.65 11.32 12.12
C CYS A 131 -12.85 12.45 11.48
N GLY A 132 -13.50 13.58 11.16
CA GLY A 132 -12.83 14.71 10.53
C GLY A 132 -11.81 15.41 11.42
N ILE A 133 -12.11 15.58 12.72
CA ILE A 133 -11.18 16.14 13.71
C ILE A 133 -9.95 15.22 13.85
N LEU A 134 -10.17 13.91 13.96
CA LEU A 134 -9.09 12.93 14.02
C LEU A 134 -8.23 13.01 12.76
N ALA A 135 -8.86 12.93 11.59
CA ALA A 135 -8.17 12.92 10.30
C ALA A 135 -7.33 14.19 10.10
N ASN A 136 -7.84 15.35 10.49
CA ASN A 136 -7.09 16.60 10.43
C ASN A 136 -5.82 16.55 11.29
N ARG A 137 -5.95 16.10 12.54
CA ARG A 137 -4.79 15.97 13.40
C ARG A 137 -3.79 14.98 12.89
N LEU A 138 -4.25 13.82 12.42
CA LEU A 138 -3.41 12.79 11.84
C LEU A 138 -2.66 13.31 10.61
N SER A 139 -3.34 14.07 9.74
CA SER A 139 -2.73 14.64 8.54
C SER A 139 -1.54 15.55 8.86
N GLN A 140 -1.61 16.32 9.95
CA GLN A 140 -0.52 17.19 10.40
C GLN A 140 0.70 16.41 10.84
N GLU A 141 0.51 15.30 11.58
CA GLU A 141 1.64 14.46 12.04
C GLU A 141 2.28 13.70 10.86
N ILE A 142 1.46 13.18 9.93
CA ILE A 142 1.98 12.52 8.73
C ILE A 142 2.72 13.52 7.82
N ALA A 143 2.16 14.71 7.60
CA ALA A 143 2.84 15.74 6.81
C ALA A 143 4.18 16.16 7.43
N LYS A 144 4.26 16.23 8.76
CA LYS A 144 5.51 16.50 9.46
C LYS A 144 6.53 15.39 9.24
N ALA A 145 6.16 14.13 9.47
CA ALA A 145 7.03 12.98 9.24
C ALA A 145 7.53 12.89 7.78
N THR A 146 6.64 13.17 6.83
CA THR A 146 6.97 13.18 5.40
C THR A 146 7.97 14.29 5.04
N ARG A 147 7.83 15.51 5.62
CA ARG A 147 8.82 16.60 5.43
C ARG A 147 10.19 16.23 5.99
N GLU A 148 10.23 15.46 7.07
CA GLU A 148 11.45 14.95 7.68
C GLU A 148 12.07 13.77 6.88
N GLY A 149 11.45 13.34 5.78
CA GLY A 149 11.93 12.25 4.93
C GLY A 149 11.72 10.85 5.51
N LYS A 150 10.89 10.72 6.54
CA LYS A 150 10.59 9.43 7.17
C LYS A 150 9.51 8.67 6.41
N ILE A 151 9.62 7.34 6.42
CA ILE A 151 8.52 6.46 6.00
C ILE A 151 7.51 6.42 7.17
N SER A 152 6.27 6.86 6.93
CA SER A 152 5.23 6.78 7.94
C SER A 152 4.58 5.40 7.95
N ILE A 153 4.34 4.87 9.16
CA ILE A 153 3.59 3.64 9.40
C ILE A 153 2.44 4.00 10.34
N SER A 154 1.23 4.01 9.81
CA SER A 154 0.01 4.25 10.56
C SER A 154 -0.63 2.90 10.90
N LEU A 155 -0.67 2.57 12.18
CA LEU A 155 -1.41 1.42 12.67
C LEU A 155 -2.84 1.88 12.95
N GLY A 156 -3.78 1.54 12.08
CA GLY A 156 -5.19 1.86 12.25
C GLY A 156 -5.82 1.01 13.37
N GLY A 157 -6.87 1.48 13.81
CA GLY A 157 -8.28 1.50 13.75
C GLY A 157 -8.91 1.17 12.40
N ASP A 158 -10.07 1.76 12.21
CA ASP A 158 -10.82 1.56 10.96
C ASP A 158 -10.23 2.38 9.78
N HIS A 159 -10.64 2.03 8.55
CA HIS A 159 -10.05 2.59 7.33
C HIS A 159 -10.38 4.09 7.09
N SER A 160 -11.29 4.70 7.87
CA SER A 160 -11.57 6.14 7.77
C SER A 160 -10.36 7.02 8.09
N ILE A 161 -9.34 6.49 8.78
CA ILE A 161 -8.09 7.20 9.06
C ILE A 161 -7.33 7.58 7.79
N ALA A 162 -7.56 6.87 6.68
CA ALA A 162 -6.88 7.11 5.41
C ALA A 162 -7.08 8.53 4.87
N VAL A 163 -8.19 9.21 5.22
CA VAL A 163 -8.35 10.62 4.87
C VAL A 163 -7.20 11.45 5.45
N GLY A 164 -6.81 11.19 6.70
CA GLY A 164 -5.72 11.91 7.35
C GLY A 164 -4.35 11.50 6.83
N THR A 165 -4.11 10.21 6.64
CA THR A 165 -2.79 9.71 6.25
C THR A 165 -2.46 10.06 4.81
N VAL A 166 -3.38 9.83 3.89
CA VAL A 166 -3.20 10.12 2.45
C VAL A 166 -3.13 11.63 2.21
N PHE A 167 -4.05 12.42 2.81
CA PHE A 167 -4.00 13.88 2.67
C PHE A 167 -2.70 14.47 3.23
N GLY A 168 -2.28 14.01 4.42
CA GLY A 168 -1.04 14.44 5.05
C GLY A 168 0.18 14.14 4.16
N HIS A 169 0.25 12.94 3.58
CA HIS A 169 1.30 12.53 2.66
C HIS A 169 1.27 13.36 1.36
N ALA A 170 0.10 13.47 0.71
CA ALA A 170 -0.09 14.20 -0.54
C ALA A 170 0.21 15.71 -0.40
N SER A 171 -0.07 16.31 0.77
CA SER A 171 0.22 17.72 1.04
C SER A 171 1.72 18.07 0.96
N VAL A 172 2.59 17.07 1.08
CA VAL A 172 4.05 17.21 1.01
C VAL A 172 4.62 16.59 -0.27
N ARG A 173 4.04 15.49 -0.73
CA ARG A 173 4.45 14.73 -1.91
C ARG A 173 3.33 14.73 -2.95
N GLN A 174 3.14 15.85 -3.63
CA GLN A 174 2.05 16.05 -4.60
C GLN A 174 2.05 15.05 -5.77
N ASN A 175 3.21 14.46 -6.09
CA ASN A 175 3.36 13.42 -7.11
C ASN A 175 3.25 12.00 -6.57
N MET A 176 2.81 11.81 -5.32
CA MET A 176 2.65 10.47 -4.76
C MET A 176 1.63 9.64 -5.53
N CYS A 177 1.76 8.33 -5.43
CA CYS A 177 0.74 7.40 -5.88
C CYS A 177 0.28 6.50 -4.72
N LEU A 178 -0.95 6.01 -4.82
CA LEU A 178 -1.64 5.24 -3.80
C LEU A 178 -1.93 3.84 -4.32
N LEU A 179 -1.44 2.85 -3.62
CA LEU A 179 -1.80 1.45 -3.81
C LEU A 179 -2.76 1.06 -2.68
N TRP A 180 -4.01 0.79 -3.03
CA TRP A 180 -5.08 0.41 -2.11
C TRP A 180 -5.30 -1.09 -2.19
N ILE A 181 -4.97 -1.82 -1.13
CA ILE A 181 -5.07 -3.27 -1.06
C ILE A 181 -6.21 -3.61 -0.11
N ASP A 182 -7.32 -4.09 -0.66
CA ASP A 182 -8.59 -4.14 0.06
C ASP A 182 -9.59 -5.08 -0.65
N ALA A 183 -10.55 -5.60 0.09
CA ALA A 183 -11.75 -6.25 -0.47
C ALA A 183 -12.73 -5.25 -1.07
N HIS A 184 -12.69 -3.99 -0.61
CA HIS A 184 -13.66 -2.92 -0.86
C HIS A 184 -13.01 -1.76 -1.63
N MET A 185 -13.84 -0.88 -2.22
CA MET A 185 -13.32 0.31 -2.91
C MET A 185 -13.20 1.53 -2.01
N ASP A 186 -14.00 1.63 -0.96
CA ASP A 186 -13.99 2.72 0.02
C ASP A 186 -14.10 4.12 -0.61
N ILE A 187 -14.82 4.21 -1.73
CA ILE A 187 -15.05 5.43 -2.50
C ILE A 187 -16.55 5.83 -2.52
N ASN A 188 -17.35 5.23 -1.65
CA ASN A 188 -18.73 5.67 -1.47
C ASN A 188 -18.81 7.14 -1.09
N THR A 189 -19.79 7.83 -1.62
CA THR A 189 -20.14 9.21 -1.25
C THR A 189 -21.30 9.20 -0.25
N PRO A 190 -21.64 10.33 0.38
CA PRO A 190 -22.87 10.45 1.18
C PRO A 190 -24.14 10.13 0.39
N LEU A 191 -24.09 10.15 -0.96
CA LEU A 191 -25.21 9.86 -1.84
C LEU A 191 -25.32 8.37 -2.19
N THR A 192 -24.18 7.66 -2.28
CA THR A 192 -24.13 6.24 -2.70
C THR A 192 -24.12 5.27 -1.52
N THR A 193 -23.60 5.72 -0.36
CA THR A 193 -23.49 4.85 0.83
C THR A 193 -24.83 4.29 1.29
N LYS A 194 -24.87 3.00 1.57
CA LYS A 194 -26.04 2.33 2.17
C LYS A 194 -26.01 2.39 3.70
N THR A 195 -24.82 2.39 4.28
CA THR A 195 -24.60 2.25 5.73
C THR A 195 -24.40 3.59 6.45
N GLY A 196 -23.86 4.59 5.76
CA GLY A 196 -23.41 5.85 6.34
C GLY A 196 -22.11 5.73 7.13
N ASN A 197 -21.40 4.61 7.05
CA ASN A 197 -20.12 4.39 7.74
C ASN A 197 -18.97 5.00 6.94
N LEU A 198 -18.13 5.79 7.60
CA LEU A 198 -17.06 6.56 6.95
C LEU A 198 -15.87 5.73 6.50
N HIS A 199 -15.66 4.54 7.07
CA HIS A 199 -14.59 3.67 6.60
C HIS A 199 -14.77 3.27 5.11
N GLY A 200 -16.00 3.20 4.62
CA GLY A 200 -16.30 2.95 3.19
C GLY A 200 -16.31 4.21 2.31
N MET A 201 -15.78 5.36 2.78
CA MET A 201 -15.87 6.64 2.05
C MET A 201 -14.55 7.43 1.91
N PRO A 202 -13.42 7.06 2.51
CA PRO A 202 -12.25 7.94 2.59
C PRO A 202 -11.80 8.44 1.22
N LEU A 203 -11.80 7.58 0.21
CA LEU A 203 -11.33 7.94 -1.12
C LEU A 203 -12.25 8.93 -1.85
N SER A 204 -13.53 8.98 -1.51
CA SER A 204 -14.45 9.96 -2.11
C SER A 204 -14.10 11.42 -1.75
N MET A 205 -13.40 11.63 -0.64
CA MET A 205 -12.95 12.94 -0.19
C MET A 205 -11.56 13.32 -0.73
N LEU A 206 -10.79 12.32 -1.16
CA LEU A 206 -9.38 12.47 -1.55
C LEU A 206 -9.17 12.49 -3.07
N ILE A 207 -10.03 11.80 -3.83
CA ILE A 207 -9.87 11.63 -5.28
C ILE A 207 -10.50 12.78 -6.05
N GLU A 208 -9.74 13.37 -6.96
CA GLU A 208 -10.23 14.39 -7.89
C GLU A 208 -11.27 13.80 -8.86
N GLY A 209 -12.30 14.59 -9.15
CA GLY A 209 -13.35 14.21 -10.11
C GLY A 209 -14.48 13.36 -9.53
N VAL A 210 -14.41 12.91 -8.29
CA VAL A 210 -15.55 12.28 -7.60
C VAL A 210 -16.73 13.28 -7.57
N PRO A 211 -17.99 12.83 -7.80
CA PRO A 211 -19.16 13.70 -7.76
C PRO A 211 -19.22 14.52 -6.47
N LYS A 212 -19.32 15.85 -6.62
CA LYS A 212 -19.33 16.78 -5.49
C LYS A 212 -20.50 16.55 -4.56
N PHE A 213 -20.23 16.56 -3.28
CA PHE A 213 -21.25 16.57 -2.22
C PHE A 213 -20.94 17.70 -1.23
N THR A 214 -21.93 18.04 -0.41
CA THR A 214 -21.72 19.02 0.67
C THR A 214 -20.63 18.52 1.61
N PRO A 215 -19.62 19.35 1.93
CA PRO A 215 -18.58 18.94 2.88
C PRO A 215 -19.18 18.39 4.16
N LEU A 216 -18.63 17.26 4.60
CA LEU A 216 -19.06 16.64 5.83
C LEU A 216 -18.54 17.45 7.05
N PRO A 217 -19.32 17.56 8.13
CA PRO A 217 -18.85 18.20 9.35
C PRO A 217 -17.50 17.64 9.80
N GLY A 218 -16.57 18.54 10.12
CA GLY A 218 -15.20 18.19 10.50
C GLY A 218 -14.22 18.02 9.34
N TYR A 219 -14.66 18.07 8.09
CA TYR A 219 -13.82 17.90 6.91
C TYR A 219 -13.64 19.18 6.07
N ASP A 220 -13.98 20.36 6.63
CA ASP A 220 -13.83 21.65 5.93
C ASP A 220 -12.38 21.96 5.52
N TRP A 221 -11.41 21.31 6.14
CA TRP A 221 -9.98 21.40 5.86
C TRP A 221 -9.53 20.49 4.70
N CYS A 222 -10.33 19.48 4.36
CA CYS A 222 -10.00 18.45 3.37
C CYS A 222 -10.49 18.86 1.99
N SER A 223 -9.65 18.63 0.99
CA SER A 223 -10.00 18.79 -0.42
C SER A 223 -9.39 17.66 -1.22
N PRO A 224 -9.95 17.28 -2.38
CA PRO A 224 -9.36 16.30 -3.25
C PRO A 224 -7.90 16.65 -3.56
N CYS A 225 -7.02 15.66 -3.42
CA CYS A 225 -5.57 15.84 -3.48
C CYS A 225 -4.84 14.77 -4.30
N LEU A 226 -5.59 13.81 -4.85
CA LEU A 226 -5.02 12.70 -5.62
C LEU A 226 -5.77 12.52 -6.94
N SER A 227 -5.01 12.51 -8.04
CA SER A 227 -5.56 12.16 -9.35
C SER A 227 -6.02 10.71 -9.40
N PRO A 228 -7.16 10.39 -10.06
CA PRO A 228 -7.62 9.02 -10.26
C PRO A 228 -6.57 8.10 -10.90
N GLN A 229 -5.69 8.66 -11.75
CA GLN A 229 -4.62 7.92 -12.42
C GLN A 229 -3.46 7.53 -11.48
N ASN A 230 -3.43 8.12 -10.29
CA ASN A 230 -2.41 7.82 -9.27
C ASN A 230 -2.91 6.81 -8.22
N LEU A 231 -4.10 6.23 -8.41
CA LEU A 231 -4.70 5.21 -7.57
C LEU A 231 -4.81 3.89 -8.31
N ALA A 232 -4.42 2.80 -7.66
CA ALA A 232 -4.72 1.44 -8.10
C ALA A 232 -5.23 0.59 -6.93
N TYR A 233 -6.28 -0.18 -7.18
CA TYR A 233 -6.84 -1.16 -6.26
C TYR A 233 -6.32 -2.56 -6.56
N ILE A 234 -6.09 -3.36 -5.51
CA ILE A 234 -5.80 -4.80 -5.63
C ILE A 234 -6.60 -5.57 -4.57
N GLY A 235 -7.26 -6.66 -4.97
CA GLY A 235 -7.95 -7.58 -4.06
C GLY A 235 -9.44 -7.40 -3.96
N LEU A 236 -10.01 -6.52 -4.77
CA LEU A 236 -11.44 -6.16 -4.75
C LEU A 236 -12.36 -7.37 -5.00
N ARG A 237 -13.45 -7.47 -4.20
CA ARG A 237 -14.47 -8.53 -4.36
C ARG A 237 -15.83 -8.22 -3.77
N ASP A 238 -15.94 -7.21 -2.90
CA ASP A 238 -17.22 -6.70 -2.39
C ASP A 238 -17.33 -5.21 -2.72
N ILE A 239 -17.96 -4.92 -3.85
CA ILE A 239 -17.99 -3.60 -4.47
C ILE A 239 -19.44 -3.14 -4.56
N ASP A 240 -19.76 -2.00 -3.97
CA ASP A 240 -21.07 -1.37 -4.14
C ASP A 240 -21.25 -0.84 -5.57
N PRO A 241 -22.46 -0.93 -6.16
CA PRO A 241 -22.70 -0.45 -7.52
C PRO A 241 -22.33 1.02 -7.73
N GLY A 242 -22.54 1.89 -6.73
CA GLY A 242 -22.18 3.30 -6.81
C GLY A 242 -20.67 3.54 -6.80
N GLU A 243 -19.90 2.70 -6.11
CA GLU A 243 -18.44 2.74 -6.11
C GLU A 243 -17.88 2.32 -7.46
N LYS A 244 -18.44 1.23 -8.02
CA LYS A 244 -18.06 0.74 -9.33
C LYS A 244 -18.28 1.80 -10.41
N GLU A 245 -19.43 2.46 -10.40
CA GLU A 245 -19.76 3.54 -11.34
C GLU A 245 -18.77 4.71 -11.22
N ILE A 246 -18.42 5.12 -10.00
CA ILE A 246 -17.44 6.19 -9.76
C ILE A 246 -16.07 5.79 -10.31
N ALA A 247 -15.59 4.60 -9.97
CA ALA A 247 -14.28 4.13 -10.39
C ALA A 247 -14.15 3.98 -11.91
N GLU A 248 -15.17 3.43 -12.58
CA GLU A 248 -15.24 3.30 -14.03
C GLU A 248 -15.25 4.67 -14.72
N ASN A 249 -16.10 5.60 -14.27
CA ASN A 249 -16.20 6.95 -14.83
C ASN A 249 -14.89 7.75 -14.70
N LEU A 250 -14.12 7.51 -13.64
CA LEU A 250 -12.83 8.18 -13.40
C LEU A 250 -11.64 7.42 -14.03
N GLY A 251 -11.85 6.22 -14.55
CA GLY A 251 -10.79 5.39 -15.14
C GLY A 251 -9.74 4.97 -14.14
N ILE A 252 -10.15 4.71 -12.89
CA ILE A 252 -9.26 4.21 -11.84
C ILE A 252 -8.87 2.77 -12.15
N ALA A 253 -7.59 2.42 -11.98
CA ALA A 253 -7.12 1.05 -12.10
C ALA A 253 -7.68 0.21 -10.93
N ALA A 254 -8.46 -0.83 -11.26
CA ALA A 254 -9.12 -1.67 -10.27
C ALA A 254 -8.95 -3.14 -10.65
N TYR A 255 -8.26 -3.89 -9.79
CA TYR A 255 -7.99 -5.30 -10.00
C TYR A 255 -8.71 -6.13 -8.95
N THR A 256 -9.60 -6.99 -9.42
CA THR A 256 -10.42 -7.88 -8.61
C THR A 256 -9.68 -9.19 -8.32
N ILE A 257 -10.22 -9.99 -7.38
CA ILE A 257 -9.73 -11.36 -7.18
C ILE A 257 -9.91 -12.21 -8.45
N ASP A 258 -10.99 -12.02 -9.21
CA ASP A 258 -11.19 -12.73 -10.47
C ASP A 258 -10.08 -12.42 -11.51
N ASP A 259 -9.56 -11.18 -11.51
CA ASP A 259 -8.41 -10.81 -12.36
C ASP A 259 -7.13 -11.49 -11.86
N ILE A 260 -6.94 -11.57 -10.53
CA ILE A 260 -5.78 -12.23 -9.93
C ILE A 260 -5.81 -13.74 -10.21
N ASP A 261 -6.97 -14.38 -10.07
CA ASP A 261 -7.14 -15.81 -10.36
C ASP A 261 -6.86 -16.14 -11.83
N LYS A 262 -7.19 -15.22 -12.72
CA LYS A 262 -7.02 -15.39 -14.17
C LYS A 262 -5.59 -15.12 -14.65
N GLU A 263 -4.97 -14.05 -14.16
CA GLU A 263 -3.71 -13.52 -14.69
C GLU A 263 -2.52 -13.75 -13.75
N GLY A 264 -2.77 -14.05 -12.48
CA GLY A 264 -1.78 -14.21 -11.43
C GLY A 264 -1.39 -12.89 -10.78
N ILE A 265 -1.09 -12.95 -9.47
CA ILE A 265 -0.75 -11.78 -8.66
C ILE A 265 0.49 -11.03 -9.19
N GLY A 266 1.42 -11.77 -9.82
CA GLY A 266 2.63 -11.18 -10.38
C GLY A 266 2.34 -10.20 -11.50
N GLU A 267 1.46 -10.56 -12.44
CA GLU A 267 1.04 -9.69 -13.54
C GLU A 267 0.26 -8.49 -13.01
N ILE A 268 -0.66 -8.73 -12.08
CA ILE A 268 -1.52 -7.69 -11.51
C ILE A 268 -0.72 -6.59 -10.79
N ILE A 269 0.22 -6.95 -9.93
CA ILE A 269 1.01 -5.93 -9.21
C ILE A 269 1.91 -5.13 -10.17
N HIS A 270 2.48 -5.77 -11.19
CA HIS A 270 3.28 -5.06 -12.18
C HIS A 270 2.44 -4.05 -12.97
N ARG A 271 1.27 -4.45 -13.45
CA ARG A 271 0.33 -3.55 -14.15
C ARG A 271 -0.17 -2.41 -13.27
N ALA A 272 -0.46 -2.70 -12.00
CA ALA A 272 -0.84 -1.67 -11.03
C ALA A 272 0.27 -0.63 -10.86
N LEU A 273 1.51 -1.07 -10.63
CA LEU A 273 2.65 -0.18 -10.47
C LEU A 273 3.00 0.57 -11.77
N GLU A 274 2.96 -0.08 -12.92
CA GLU A 274 3.16 0.58 -14.22
C GLU A 274 2.12 1.68 -14.45
N ARG A 275 0.87 1.45 -14.03
CA ARG A 275 -0.21 2.43 -14.15
C ARG A 275 0.01 3.66 -13.28
N ILE A 276 0.36 3.47 -11.99
CA ILE A 276 0.43 4.59 -11.03
C ILE A 276 1.82 5.20 -10.91
N ASN A 277 2.86 4.47 -11.30
CA ASN A 277 4.27 4.87 -11.19
C ASN A 277 5.10 4.43 -12.40
N PRO A 278 4.73 4.86 -13.63
CA PRO A 278 5.35 4.38 -14.86
C PRO A 278 6.86 4.65 -14.95
N GLU A 279 7.33 5.77 -14.41
CA GLU A 279 8.77 6.13 -14.38
C GLU A 279 9.52 5.51 -13.20
N GLY A 280 8.81 4.88 -12.24
CA GLY A 280 9.40 4.20 -11.09
C GLY A 280 10.06 5.15 -10.07
N ASP A 281 9.63 6.41 -9.97
CA ASP A 281 10.24 7.43 -9.11
C ASP A 281 9.26 8.15 -8.17
N ARG A 282 7.97 7.83 -8.27
CA ARG A 282 6.94 8.44 -7.41
C ARG A 282 6.93 7.81 -6.03
N PRO A 283 6.78 8.61 -4.95
CA PRO A 283 6.55 8.08 -3.61
C PRO A 283 5.28 7.23 -3.57
N ILE A 284 5.41 5.98 -3.11
CA ILE A 284 4.29 5.04 -3.00
C ILE A 284 3.75 5.10 -1.58
N HIS A 285 2.43 5.34 -1.47
CA HIS A 285 1.65 5.11 -0.27
C HIS A 285 0.91 3.79 -0.42
N VAL A 286 1.11 2.85 0.48
CA VAL A 286 0.35 1.60 0.54
C VAL A 286 -0.68 1.74 1.65
N SER A 287 -1.95 1.74 1.30
CA SER A 287 -3.05 1.61 2.27
C SER A 287 -3.54 0.18 2.23
N TYR A 288 -3.27 -0.56 3.30
CA TYR A 288 -3.50 -1.99 3.39
C TYR A 288 -4.60 -2.28 4.39
N ASP A 289 -5.78 -2.65 3.89
CA ASP A 289 -6.82 -3.26 4.71
C ASP A 289 -6.52 -4.74 4.91
N ILE A 290 -6.54 -5.20 6.15
CA ILE A 290 -6.24 -6.62 6.44
C ILE A 290 -7.34 -7.55 5.93
N ASP A 291 -8.54 -7.05 5.65
CA ASP A 291 -9.65 -7.82 5.09
C ASP A 291 -9.49 -8.11 3.58
N SER A 292 -8.48 -7.51 2.93
CA SER A 292 -8.03 -7.92 1.59
C SER A 292 -7.64 -9.40 1.55
N LEU A 293 -7.09 -9.91 2.65
CA LEU A 293 -6.78 -11.33 2.81
C LEU A 293 -8.06 -12.17 2.99
N ASP A 294 -7.99 -13.43 2.55
CA ASP A 294 -9.06 -14.39 2.84
C ASP A 294 -9.24 -14.58 4.36
N PRO A 295 -10.48 -14.75 4.87
CA PRO A 295 -10.73 -15.00 6.29
C PRO A 295 -10.00 -16.22 6.89
N LYS A 296 -9.45 -17.11 6.06
CA LYS A 296 -8.56 -18.18 6.54
C LYS A 296 -7.21 -17.65 7.01
N GLU A 297 -6.77 -16.53 6.44
CA GLU A 297 -5.52 -15.85 6.75
C GLU A 297 -5.72 -14.71 7.76
N ALA A 298 -6.82 -13.95 7.64
CA ALA A 298 -7.12 -12.79 8.46
C ALA A 298 -8.60 -12.73 8.85
N ARG A 299 -9.01 -13.56 9.85
CA ARG A 299 -10.38 -13.61 10.32
C ARG A 299 -10.75 -12.42 11.20
N SER A 300 -9.77 -11.84 11.89
CA SER A 300 -9.96 -10.80 12.90
C SER A 300 -10.03 -9.41 12.29
N THR A 301 -11.12 -9.17 11.56
CA THR A 301 -11.47 -7.90 10.91
C THR A 301 -12.98 -7.67 10.93
N GLY A 302 -13.41 -6.42 10.72
CA GLY A 302 -14.80 -5.99 10.78
C GLY A 302 -15.67 -6.53 9.66
N THR A 303 -15.16 -6.58 8.45
CA THR A 303 -15.88 -6.89 7.20
C THR A 303 -15.22 -8.01 6.40
N PRO A 304 -15.03 -9.21 6.97
CA PRO A 304 -14.34 -10.30 6.29
C PRO A 304 -15.17 -10.82 5.12
N VAL A 305 -14.57 -10.86 3.93
CA VAL A 305 -15.15 -11.39 2.70
C VAL A 305 -14.36 -12.62 2.24
N LYS A 306 -15.04 -13.73 1.93
CA LYS A 306 -14.40 -14.97 1.45
C LYS A 306 -13.84 -14.80 0.04
N GLY A 307 -12.85 -15.63 -0.30
CA GLY A 307 -12.20 -15.62 -1.60
C GLY A 307 -11.22 -14.45 -1.75
N GLY A 308 -10.56 -14.05 -0.65
CA GLY A 308 -9.55 -12.99 -0.67
C GLY A 308 -8.16 -13.48 -1.02
N LEU A 309 -7.21 -12.56 -0.94
CA LEU A 309 -5.80 -12.86 -1.15
C LEU A 309 -5.31 -13.91 -0.15
N THR A 310 -4.47 -14.81 -0.60
CA THR A 310 -3.66 -15.65 0.27
C THR A 310 -2.57 -14.80 0.92
N ILE A 311 -2.03 -15.26 2.04
CA ILE A 311 -0.90 -14.57 2.67
C ILE A 311 0.33 -14.53 1.73
N ASP A 312 0.53 -15.55 0.92
CA ASP A 312 1.65 -15.61 -0.03
C ASP A 312 1.51 -14.55 -1.14
N GLU A 313 0.31 -14.29 -1.63
CA GLU A 313 0.03 -13.19 -2.56
C GLU A 313 0.24 -11.82 -1.91
N GLY A 314 -0.22 -11.63 -0.67
CA GLY A 314 0.03 -10.42 0.10
C GLY A 314 1.52 -10.16 0.33
N ILE A 315 2.29 -11.21 0.63
CA ILE A 315 3.76 -11.15 0.74
C ILE A 315 4.39 -10.78 -0.60
N TYR A 316 3.94 -11.38 -1.69
CA TYR A 316 4.46 -11.09 -3.02
C TYR A 316 4.24 -9.62 -3.41
N ILE A 317 3.03 -9.09 -3.21
CA ILE A 317 2.73 -7.66 -3.40
C ILE A 317 3.71 -6.81 -2.59
N SER A 318 3.85 -7.12 -1.30
CA SER A 318 4.72 -6.36 -0.38
C SER A 318 6.18 -6.37 -0.81
N GLN A 319 6.68 -7.50 -1.32
CA GLN A 319 8.04 -7.64 -1.84
C GLN A 319 8.28 -6.79 -3.08
N ILE A 320 7.34 -6.83 -4.05
CA ILE A 320 7.46 -6.05 -5.28
C ILE A 320 7.44 -4.56 -4.96
N VAL A 321 6.56 -4.10 -4.05
CA VAL A 321 6.56 -2.70 -3.60
C VAL A 321 7.89 -2.33 -2.92
N ALA A 322 8.41 -3.17 -2.03
CA ALA A 322 9.71 -2.93 -1.38
C ALA A 322 10.85 -2.81 -2.38
N GLN A 323 10.84 -3.63 -3.45
CA GLN A 323 11.86 -3.64 -4.49
C GLN A 323 11.86 -2.36 -5.35
N THR A 324 10.75 -1.63 -5.42
CA THR A 324 10.71 -0.33 -6.11
C THR A 324 11.63 0.71 -5.47
N GLY A 325 11.91 0.58 -4.18
CA GLY A 325 12.63 1.59 -3.40
C GLY A 325 11.86 2.90 -3.21
N CYS A 326 10.58 2.94 -3.61
CA CYS A 326 9.74 4.15 -3.60
C CYS A 326 8.74 4.20 -2.44
N LEU A 327 8.71 3.19 -1.57
CA LEU A 327 7.80 3.16 -0.42
C LEU A 327 8.02 4.39 0.47
N SER A 328 6.96 5.12 0.75
CA SER A 328 6.99 6.37 1.51
C SER A 328 6.00 6.42 2.68
N ALA A 329 4.89 5.67 2.57
CA ALA A 329 3.91 5.55 3.65
C ALA A 329 3.22 4.18 3.63
N ILE A 330 2.84 3.70 4.81
CA ILE A 330 2.05 2.48 5.03
C ILE A 330 0.91 2.82 5.98
N ASP A 331 -0.32 2.53 5.58
CA ASP A 331 -1.43 2.34 6.49
C ASP A 331 -1.69 0.85 6.63
N MET A 332 -1.89 0.38 7.85
CA MET A 332 -2.31 -0.98 8.15
C MET A 332 -3.55 -0.89 9.04
N VAL A 333 -4.70 -1.27 8.50
CA VAL A 333 -6.01 -0.96 9.08
C VAL A 333 -6.91 -2.18 9.23
N GLU A 334 -8.03 -1.98 9.94
CA GLU A 334 -9.14 -2.92 10.16
C GLU A 334 -8.77 -4.21 10.92
N PHE A 335 -7.56 -4.33 11.49
CA PHE A 335 -7.27 -5.41 12.42
C PHE A 335 -8.04 -5.21 13.72
N ASN A 336 -8.98 -6.12 13.99
CA ASN A 336 -9.85 -6.08 15.17
C ASN A 336 -9.60 -7.29 16.09
N PRO A 337 -8.81 -7.13 17.16
CA PRO A 337 -8.48 -8.23 18.06
C PRO A 337 -9.65 -8.71 18.94
N ALA A 338 -10.80 -8.02 18.91
CA ALA A 338 -12.01 -8.47 19.59
C ALA A 338 -12.84 -9.45 18.75
N ILE A 339 -12.45 -9.74 17.50
CA ILE A 339 -13.16 -10.63 16.58
C ILE A 339 -12.34 -11.90 16.35
N GLY A 340 -12.99 -13.06 16.52
CA GLY A 340 -12.39 -14.37 16.28
C GLY A 340 -11.92 -15.06 17.56
N THR A 341 -11.36 -16.26 17.39
CA THR A 341 -10.72 -17.01 18.47
C THR A 341 -9.32 -16.48 18.73
N GLU A 342 -8.70 -16.85 19.84
CA GLU A 342 -7.31 -16.49 20.16
C GLU A 342 -6.32 -16.88 19.05
N GLU A 343 -6.53 -18.04 18.42
CA GLU A 343 -5.71 -18.51 17.32
C GLU A 343 -5.89 -17.62 16.06
N GLU A 344 -7.14 -17.27 15.73
CA GLU A 344 -7.47 -16.39 14.60
C GLU A 344 -6.90 -14.99 14.79
N VAL A 345 -7.03 -14.43 16.01
CA VAL A 345 -6.44 -13.13 16.36
C VAL A 345 -4.91 -13.16 16.22
N SER A 346 -4.29 -14.20 16.77
CA SER A 346 -2.83 -14.37 16.70
C SER A 346 -2.35 -14.50 15.24
N ARG A 347 -3.06 -15.30 14.42
CA ARG A 347 -2.75 -15.48 13.00
C ARG A 347 -2.87 -14.16 12.24
N THR A 348 -3.98 -13.44 12.41
CA THR A 348 -4.19 -12.13 11.78
C THR A 348 -3.10 -11.14 12.19
N ALA A 349 -2.77 -11.05 13.47
CA ALA A 349 -1.71 -10.17 13.96
C ALA A 349 -0.34 -10.52 13.37
N LEU A 350 0.01 -11.81 13.30
CA LEU A 350 1.28 -12.27 12.72
C LEU A 350 1.36 -11.95 11.23
N ASN A 351 0.29 -12.20 10.48
CA ASN A 351 0.22 -11.87 9.06
C ASN A 351 0.32 -10.35 8.84
N THR A 352 -0.39 -9.55 9.63
CA THR A 352 -0.27 -8.08 9.61
C THR A 352 1.17 -7.61 9.81
N MET A 353 1.84 -8.10 10.86
CA MET A 353 3.23 -7.74 11.14
C MET A 353 4.17 -8.19 10.03
N LYS A 354 3.96 -9.38 9.47
CA LYS A 354 4.75 -9.93 8.37
C LYS A 354 4.65 -9.05 7.12
N LEU A 355 3.47 -8.60 6.75
CA LEU A 355 3.28 -7.71 5.60
C LEU A 355 4.01 -6.37 5.80
N ILE A 356 3.91 -5.77 6.99
CA ILE A 356 4.63 -4.53 7.30
C ILE A 356 6.15 -4.72 7.18
N THR A 357 6.70 -5.80 7.73
CA THR A 357 8.16 -6.02 7.72
C THR A 357 8.68 -6.30 6.32
N ILE A 358 7.92 -7.00 5.48
CA ILE A 358 8.28 -7.26 4.08
C ILE A 358 8.18 -5.99 3.23
N LEU A 359 7.16 -5.16 3.40
CA LEU A 359 7.09 -3.83 2.77
C LEU A 359 8.33 -2.98 3.09
N LEU A 360 8.92 -3.18 4.26
CA LEU A 360 10.16 -2.54 4.68
C LEU A 360 11.42 -3.32 4.26
N GLY A 361 11.29 -4.35 3.42
CA GLY A 361 12.40 -5.08 2.80
C GLY A 361 12.98 -6.19 3.64
N GLU A 362 12.22 -6.78 4.57
CA GLU A 362 12.55 -8.09 5.12
C GLU A 362 12.55 -9.12 4.01
N GLU A 363 13.61 -9.93 3.92
CA GLU A 363 13.66 -10.99 2.93
C GLU A 363 12.64 -12.08 3.28
N SER A 364 11.76 -12.39 2.33
CA SER A 364 10.89 -13.56 2.46
C SER A 364 11.50 -14.73 1.70
N HIS A 365 11.30 -15.93 2.21
CA HIS A 365 11.76 -17.17 1.57
C HIS A 365 10.81 -17.66 0.47
N LEU A 366 9.87 -16.84 0.00
CA LEU A 366 9.04 -17.19 -1.14
C LEU A 366 9.92 -17.27 -2.39
N LYS A 367 10.00 -18.46 -2.96
CA LYS A 367 10.48 -18.65 -4.32
C LYS A 367 9.51 -17.93 -5.26
N GLU A 368 10.05 -17.44 -6.41
CA GLU A 368 9.29 -16.76 -7.47
C GLU A 368 7.84 -17.27 -7.56
N ALA A 369 6.86 -16.35 -7.63
CA ALA A 369 5.46 -16.74 -7.73
C ALA A 369 5.27 -17.79 -8.83
N PRO A 370 4.44 -18.82 -8.65
CA PRO A 370 4.18 -19.78 -9.70
C PRO A 370 3.64 -19.01 -10.91
N LEU A 371 4.31 -19.18 -12.05
CA LEU A 371 3.82 -18.69 -13.33
C LEU A 371 2.43 -19.28 -13.57
N PRO A 372 1.48 -18.50 -14.12
CA PRO A 372 0.18 -19.02 -14.47
C PRO A 372 0.33 -20.26 -15.36
N PRO A 373 -0.55 -21.28 -15.25
CA PRO A 373 -0.46 -22.46 -16.08
C PRO A 373 -0.52 -22.06 -17.54
N VAL A 374 0.52 -22.39 -18.28
CA VAL A 374 0.55 -22.21 -19.74
C VAL A 374 -0.58 -23.05 -20.32
N ASP A 375 -1.58 -22.39 -20.89
CA ASP A 375 -2.72 -23.05 -21.55
C ASP A 375 -2.19 -23.93 -22.69
N LYS A 376 -2.23 -25.26 -22.51
CA LYS A 376 -1.83 -26.26 -23.52
C LYS A 376 -2.88 -26.39 -24.67
N LYS A 377 -3.54 -25.33 -25.07
CA LYS A 377 -4.59 -25.36 -26.10
C LYS A 377 -4.17 -24.90 -27.48
N GLU A 378 -2.88 -24.70 -27.75
CA GLU A 378 -2.45 -24.39 -29.14
C GLU A 378 -1.40 -25.38 -29.67
N ALA A 379 -1.63 -26.68 -29.53
CA ALA A 379 -0.81 -27.68 -30.22
C ALA A 379 -1.65 -28.89 -30.64
N CYS A 380 -2.77 -28.66 -31.34
CA CYS A 380 -3.46 -29.69 -32.12
C CYS A 380 -4.34 -29.04 -33.17
N GLY A 381 -3.86 -28.95 -34.36
CA GLY A 381 -4.69 -28.62 -35.49
C GLY A 381 -3.95 -28.00 -36.67
N ASN A 382 -3.24 -28.82 -37.39
CA ASN A 382 -3.29 -28.81 -38.85
C ASN A 382 -2.48 -30.02 -39.39
N GLY A 383 -3.14 -31.14 -39.43
CA GLY A 383 -2.75 -32.25 -40.29
C GLY A 383 -3.81 -32.29 -41.40
N VAL A 384 -3.36 -31.88 -42.56
CA VAL A 384 -4.07 -31.91 -43.83
C VAL A 384 -4.39 -33.33 -44.22
N LEU A 385 -5.56 -33.56 -44.71
CA LEU A 385 -5.85 -34.20 -46.03
C LEU A 385 -7.02 -33.49 -46.66
#